data_cae9f918164a94f814c10fe8c083df1c
#
_entry.id   cae9f918164a94f814c10fe8c083df1c
#
_cell.length_a   1.000
_cell.length_b   1.000
_cell.length_c   1.000
_cell.angle_alpha   90.00
_cell.angle_beta   90.00
_cell.angle_gamma   90.00
#
_symmetry.space_group_name_H-M   'P 1'
#
loop_
_entity.id
_entity.type
_entity.pdbx_description
1 polymer ?
#
loop_
_entity_poly.entity_id
_entity_poly.type
_entity_poly.pdbx_seq_one_letter_code
_entity_poly.pdbx_strand_id
1 'polypeptide(L)'
;MKDGGWRRTARGLGKPETFDFLGFTHLCATAKGGRFWVRRVTIKKRMRAKLREVKDQLKRRRHEPIPMQGQWLRSVVHGHLAYFAVSGNTDAVATFRTQVGRHWYRALRRRSQRTRLNWTRMDPITRRWLPPARTRHPLPSVRFDARTRGRSPVR
;
A
#
# COMPACT_ATOMS: atom_id res chain seq x y z
N MET A 1 -22.26 17.25 -1.74
CA MET A 1 -23.28 16.76 -0.79
C MET A 1 -22.66 15.67 0.07
N LYS A 2 -22.52 15.92 1.36
CA LYS A 2 -21.88 15.03 2.35
C LYS A 2 -22.99 14.29 3.12
N ASP A 3 -23.70 13.38 2.47
CA ASP A 3 -24.98 12.91 3.00
C ASP A 3 -24.92 11.75 4.00
N GLY A 4 -23.77 11.06 4.14
CA GLY A 4 -23.62 9.97 5.11
C GLY A 4 -23.49 10.43 6.57
N GLY A 5 -22.90 11.60 6.80
CA GLY A 5 -22.73 12.17 8.15
C GLY A 5 -23.98 12.80 8.71
N TRP A 6 -24.77 13.43 7.85
CA TRP A 6 -25.94 14.20 8.24
C TRP A 6 -27.08 13.34 8.79
N ARG A 7 -27.37 12.22 8.15
CA ARG A 7 -28.43 11.30 8.61
C ARG A 7 -28.14 10.66 9.97
N ARG A 8 -26.87 10.48 10.32
CA ARG A 8 -26.48 9.91 11.63
C ARG A 8 -26.54 10.94 12.74
N THR A 9 -26.15 12.17 12.49
CA THR A 9 -26.25 13.27 13.44
C THR A 9 -27.72 13.59 13.74
N ALA A 10 -28.60 13.56 12.75
CA ALA A 10 -30.04 13.76 12.92
C ALA A 10 -30.73 12.64 13.73
N ARG A 11 -30.10 11.45 13.84
CA ARG A 11 -30.58 10.32 14.65
C ARG A 11 -29.87 10.17 15.99
N GLY A 12 -29.06 11.13 16.42
CA GLY A 12 -28.24 11.03 17.64
C GLY A 12 -27.14 9.97 17.59
N LEU A 13 -26.87 9.39 16.42
CA LEU A 13 -25.81 8.40 16.23
C LEU A 13 -24.48 9.12 15.98
N GLY A 14 -23.46 8.85 16.77
CA GLY A 14 -22.12 9.40 16.64
C GLY A 14 -21.46 9.12 15.27
N LYS A 15 -20.24 9.62 15.05
CA LYS A 15 -19.46 9.30 13.84
C LYS A 15 -19.33 7.78 13.68
N PRO A 16 -19.34 7.25 12.43
CA PRO A 16 -19.09 5.83 12.20
C PRO A 16 -17.76 5.41 12.84
N GLU A 17 -17.82 4.36 13.62
CA GLU A 17 -16.62 3.82 14.28
C GLU A 17 -15.62 3.32 13.23
N THR A 18 -14.34 3.52 13.53
CA THR A 18 -13.24 2.93 12.80
C THR A 18 -12.64 1.83 13.64
N PHE A 19 -12.28 0.71 13.02
CA PHE A 19 -11.64 -0.40 13.72
C PHE A 19 -10.47 -0.96 12.93
N ASP A 20 -9.49 -1.49 13.67
CA ASP A 20 -8.30 -2.11 13.10
C ASP A 20 -8.49 -3.62 13.03
N PHE A 21 -8.36 -4.20 11.81
CA PHE A 21 -8.46 -5.62 11.59
C PHE A 21 -7.53 -6.08 10.48
N LEU A 22 -6.80 -7.18 10.70
CA LEU A 22 -5.88 -7.79 9.74
C LEU A 22 -4.91 -6.79 9.06
N GLY A 23 -4.38 -5.83 9.81
CA GLY A 23 -3.42 -4.88 9.29
C GLY A 23 -4.01 -3.66 8.58
N PHE A 24 -5.34 -3.56 8.53
CA PHE A 24 -6.07 -2.44 7.97
C PHE A 24 -6.90 -1.72 9.03
N THR A 25 -6.96 -0.41 8.94
CA THR A 25 -8.02 0.39 9.54
C THR A 25 -9.22 0.41 8.59
N HIS A 26 -10.35 -0.06 9.06
CA HIS A 26 -11.62 -0.04 8.35
C HIS A 26 -12.37 1.22 8.71
N LEU A 27 -12.80 1.96 7.71
CA LEU A 27 -13.55 3.21 7.89
C LEU A 27 -14.68 3.32 6.87
N CYS A 28 -15.77 3.94 7.31
CA CYS A 28 -16.90 4.24 6.46
C CYS A 28 -16.52 5.33 5.45
N ALA A 29 -16.81 5.10 4.17
CA ALA A 29 -16.56 6.05 3.09
C ALA A 29 -17.74 6.10 2.13
N THR A 30 -17.83 7.18 1.39
CA THR A 30 -18.82 7.35 0.32
C THR A 30 -18.10 7.34 -1.02
N ALA A 31 -18.50 6.45 -1.93
CA ALA A 31 -17.99 6.41 -3.30
C ALA A 31 -18.56 7.55 -4.14
N LYS A 32 -17.95 7.82 -5.30
CA LYS A 32 -18.53 8.70 -6.31
C LYS A 32 -19.93 8.17 -6.67
N GLY A 33 -20.98 8.97 -6.49
CA GLY A 33 -22.38 8.57 -6.67
C GLY A 33 -23.11 8.22 -5.38
N GLY A 34 -22.58 8.57 -4.19
CA GLY A 34 -23.29 8.49 -2.91
C GLY A 34 -23.37 7.08 -2.30
N ARG A 35 -22.83 6.06 -2.97
CA ARG A 35 -22.87 4.67 -2.46
C ARG A 35 -21.95 4.53 -1.25
N PHE A 36 -22.46 4.00 -0.16
CA PHE A 36 -21.68 3.61 1.02
C PHE A 36 -20.76 2.44 0.70
N TRP A 37 -19.52 2.50 1.21
CA TRP A 37 -18.59 1.39 1.19
C TRP A 37 -17.61 1.45 2.37
N VAL A 38 -17.03 0.32 2.72
CA VAL A 38 -15.99 0.24 3.76
C VAL A 38 -14.62 0.37 3.10
N ARG A 39 -13.95 1.49 3.36
CA ARG A 39 -12.59 1.72 2.92
C ARG A 39 -11.61 1.03 3.87
N ARG A 40 -10.63 0.33 3.32
CA ARG A 40 -9.54 -0.31 4.06
C ARG A 40 -8.25 0.45 3.79
N VAL A 41 -7.60 0.91 4.85
CA VAL A 41 -6.34 1.66 4.77
C VAL A 41 -5.30 0.97 5.63
N THR A 42 -4.08 0.80 5.14
CA THR A 42 -2.98 0.19 5.91
C THR A 42 -2.76 0.92 7.24
N ILE A 43 -2.71 0.19 8.34
CA ILE A 43 -2.40 0.74 9.67
C ILE A 43 -1.04 1.43 9.62
N LYS A 44 -1.00 2.73 9.90
CA LYS A 44 0.21 3.57 9.82
C LYS A 44 1.36 3.03 10.68
N LYS A 45 1.05 2.53 11.88
CA LYS A 45 2.04 1.94 12.79
C LYS A 45 2.73 0.73 12.18
N ARG A 46 1.97 -0.18 11.56
CA ARG A 46 2.51 -1.37 10.88
C ARG A 46 3.37 -1.01 9.66
N MET A 47 2.91 -0.06 8.86
CA MET A 47 3.70 0.42 7.71
C MET A 47 5.02 1.04 8.16
N ARG A 48 5.02 1.87 9.20
CA ARG A 48 6.25 2.45 9.77
C ARG A 48 7.20 1.40 10.30
N ALA A 49 6.70 0.37 11.00
CA ALA A 49 7.50 -0.74 11.49
C ALA A 49 8.19 -1.49 10.34
N LYS A 50 7.44 -1.82 9.27
CA LYS A 50 8.01 -2.47 8.08
C LYS A 50 9.04 -1.61 7.35
N LEU A 51 8.80 -0.32 7.22
CA LEU A 51 9.77 0.61 6.64
C LEU A 51 11.05 0.73 7.48
N ARG A 52 10.94 0.66 8.81
CA ARG A 52 12.11 0.62 9.71
C ARG A 52 12.93 -0.65 9.50
N GLU A 53 12.27 -1.80 9.44
CA GLU A 53 12.90 -3.08 9.13
C GLU A 53 13.66 -3.02 7.80
N VAL A 54 13.01 -2.53 6.73
CA VAL A 54 13.63 -2.35 5.41
C VAL A 54 14.86 -1.43 5.49
N LYS A 55 14.77 -0.33 6.21
CA LYS A 55 15.88 0.60 6.42
C LYS A 55 17.07 -0.08 7.11
N ASP A 56 16.81 -0.89 8.15
CA ASP A 56 17.86 -1.55 8.91
C ASP A 56 18.50 -2.70 8.11
N GLN A 57 17.72 -3.44 7.34
CA GLN A 57 18.25 -4.44 6.41
C GLN A 57 19.11 -3.80 5.31
N LEU A 58 18.71 -2.65 4.76
CA LEU A 58 19.51 -1.91 3.78
C LEU A 58 20.84 -1.40 4.36
N LYS A 59 20.90 -1.07 5.66
CA LYS A 59 22.16 -0.73 6.31
C LYS A 59 23.11 -1.93 6.35
N ARG A 60 22.61 -3.12 6.68
CA ARG A 60 23.39 -4.38 6.73
C ARG A 60 23.87 -4.78 5.34
N ARG A 61 23.00 -4.64 4.34
CA ARG A 61 23.27 -4.99 2.93
C ARG A 61 23.94 -3.87 2.14
N ARG A 62 24.43 -2.82 2.79
CA ARG A 62 24.93 -1.60 2.12
C ARG A 62 25.97 -1.88 1.04
N HIS A 63 26.88 -2.82 1.29
CA HIS A 63 27.99 -3.14 0.39
C HIS A 63 27.67 -4.24 -0.64
N GLU A 64 26.48 -4.87 -0.57
CA GLU A 64 26.06 -5.81 -1.58
C GLU A 64 25.88 -5.13 -2.96
N PRO A 65 26.07 -5.86 -4.07
CA PRO A 65 25.78 -5.35 -5.42
C PRO A 65 24.35 -4.84 -5.57
N ILE A 66 24.15 -3.80 -6.37
CA ILE A 66 22.82 -3.20 -6.61
C ILE A 66 21.79 -4.25 -7.07
N PRO A 67 22.11 -5.19 -7.99
CA PRO A 67 21.16 -6.22 -8.39
C PRO A 67 20.70 -7.11 -7.23
N MET A 68 21.59 -7.49 -6.31
CA MET A 68 21.26 -8.29 -5.13
C MET A 68 20.29 -7.56 -4.21
N GLN A 69 20.58 -6.29 -3.90
CA GLN A 69 19.68 -5.43 -3.14
C GLN A 69 18.35 -5.25 -3.85
N GLY A 70 18.38 -5.04 -5.17
CA GLY A 70 17.20 -4.85 -6.00
C GLY A 70 16.27 -6.07 -5.99
N GLN A 71 16.81 -7.27 -6.14
CA GLN A 71 16.05 -8.53 -6.07
C GLN A 71 15.38 -8.70 -4.70
N TRP A 72 16.12 -8.47 -3.63
CA TRP A 72 15.57 -8.53 -2.29
C TRP A 72 14.47 -7.48 -2.07
N LEU A 73 14.70 -6.22 -2.45
CA LEU A 73 13.67 -5.18 -2.34
C LEU A 73 12.44 -5.46 -3.20
N ARG A 74 12.64 -6.04 -4.38
CA ARG A 74 11.54 -6.49 -5.25
C ARG A 74 10.65 -7.49 -4.52
N SER A 75 11.23 -8.49 -3.86
CA SER A 75 10.48 -9.48 -3.08
C SER A 75 9.72 -8.83 -1.92
N VAL A 76 10.36 -7.93 -1.17
CA VAL A 76 9.74 -7.20 -0.06
C VAL A 76 8.55 -6.36 -0.54
N VAL A 77 8.73 -5.56 -1.60
CA VAL A 77 7.67 -4.70 -2.14
C VAL A 77 6.56 -5.55 -2.76
N HIS A 78 6.91 -6.64 -3.46
CA HIS A 78 5.93 -7.56 -4.03
C HIS A 78 5.05 -8.20 -2.95
N GLY A 79 5.66 -8.71 -1.86
CA GLY A 79 4.91 -9.27 -0.73
C GLY A 79 3.99 -8.25 -0.07
N HIS A 80 4.46 -7.01 0.12
CA HIS A 80 3.63 -5.94 0.65
C HIS A 80 2.45 -5.62 -0.26
N LEU A 81 2.67 -5.52 -1.58
CA LEU A 81 1.61 -5.27 -2.56
C LEU A 81 0.63 -6.46 -2.66
N ALA A 82 1.12 -7.69 -2.55
CA ALA A 82 0.26 -8.88 -2.60
C ALA A 82 -0.80 -8.87 -1.48
N TYR A 83 -0.47 -8.31 -0.33
CA TYR A 83 -1.38 -8.22 0.81
C TYR A 83 -2.17 -6.91 0.85
N PHE A 84 -1.50 -5.77 0.67
CA PHE A 84 -2.07 -4.45 0.93
C PHE A 84 -2.63 -3.74 -0.32
N ALA A 85 -2.41 -4.23 -1.54
CA ALA A 85 -2.87 -3.57 -2.76
C ALA A 85 -4.36 -3.83 -3.05
N VAL A 86 -5.19 -3.52 -2.07
CA VAL A 86 -6.66 -3.59 -2.15
C VAL A 86 -7.24 -2.26 -2.63
N SER A 87 -8.46 -2.31 -3.18
CA SER A 87 -9.19 -1.12 -3.57
C SER A 87 -9.36 -0.16 -2.38
N GLY A 88 -9.10 1.13 -2.60
CA GLY A 88 -9.15 2.17 -1.56
C GLY A 88 -7.86 2.35 -0.76
N ASN A 89 -6.83 1.51 -0.97
CA ASN A 89 -5.53 1.59 -0.28
C ASN A 89 -4.34 1.95 -1.19
N THR A 90 -4.60 2.37 -2.42
CA THR A 90 -3.58 2.67 -3.44
C THR A 90 -2.56 3.70 -2.97
N ASP A 91 -3.00 4.74 -2.27
CA ASP A 91 -2.14 5.80 -1.74
C ASP A 91 -1.14 5.28 -0.71
N ALA A 92 -1.60 4.38 0.18
CA ALA A 92 -0.73 3.80 1.21
C ALA A 92 0.34 2.89 0.59
N VAL A 93 -0.01 2.07 -0.40
CA VAL A 93 0.97 1.20 -1.08
C VAL A 93 1.91 2.00 -1.98
N ALA A 94 1.45 3.08 -2.61
CA ALA A 94 2.31 4.01 -3.36
C ALA A 94 3.30 4.72 -2.42
N THR A 95 2.83 5.17 -1.27
CA THR A 95 3.67 5.76 -0.21
C THR A 95 4.72 4.77 0.27
N PHE A 96 4.34 3.52 0.55
CA PHE A 96 5.28 2.48 0.96
C PHE A 96 6.39 2.28 -0.08
N ARG A 97 6.04 2.08 -1.36
CA ARG A 97 7.01 1.94 -2.46
C ARG A 97 7.97 3.13 -2.54
N THR A 98 7.44 4.35 -2.46
CA THR A 98 8.23 5.59 -2.51
C THR A 98 9.21 5.66 -1.34
N GLN A 99 8.77 5.34 -0.13
CA GLN A 99 9.65 5.36 1.05
C GLN A 99 10.74 4.28 0.99
N VAL A 100 10.43 3.09 0.47
CA VAL A 100 11.45 2.05 0.19
C VAL A 100 12.51 2.58 -0.77
N GLY A 101 12.11 3.22 -1.88
CA GLY A 101 13.04 3.85 -2.82
C GLY A 101 13.91 4.92 -2.17
N ARG A 102 13.34 5.76 -1.31
CA ARG A 102 14.07 6.79 -0.55
C ARG A 102 15.08 6.18 0.44
N HIS A 103 14.71 5.08 1.13
CA HIS A 103 15.64 4.38 2.02
C HIS A 103 16.78 3.75 1.23
N TRP A 104 16.50 3.16 0.07
CA TRP A 104 17.51 2.58 -0.80
C TRP A 104 18.47 3.63 -1.34
N TYR A 105 17.94 4.75 -1.84
CA TYR A 105 18.76 5.90 -2.26
C TYR A 105 19.72 6.37 -1.17
N ARG A 106 19.22 6.55 0.06
CA ARG A 106 20.04 6.96 1.20
C ARG A 106 21.11 5.91 1.54
N ALA A 107 20.79 4.62 1.46
CA ALA A 107 21.75 3.54 1.71
C ALA A 107 22.87 3.53 0.65
N LEU A 108 22.52 3.69 -0.63
CA LEU A 108 23.48 3.75 -1.72
C LEU A 108 24.39 5.01 -1.64
N ARG A 109 23.83 6.15 -1.29
CA ARG A 109 24.62 7.37 -1.08
C ARG A 109 25.65 7.26 0.04
N ARG A 110 25.36 6.46 1.06
CA ARG A 110 26.24 6.24 2.20
C ARG A 110 27.30 5.15 1.98
N ARG A 111 27.39 4.58 0.78
CA ARG A 111 28.45 3.59 0.45
C ARG A 111 29.83 4.22 0.38
N SER A 112 29.93 5.44 -0.14
CA SER A 112 31.16 6.16 -0.32
C SER A 112 30.91 7.66 -0.27
N GLN A 113 31.82 8.41 0.27
CA GLN A 113 31.81 9.89 0.26
C GLN A 113 31.91 10.46 -1.16
N ARG A 114 32.50 9.70 -2.10
CA ARG A 114 32.64 10.09 -3.52
C ARG A 114 31.40 9.75 -4.38
N THR A 115 30.34 9.22 -3.79
CA THR A 115 29.14 8.81 -4.54
C THR A 115 28.42 10.03 -5.14
N ARG A 116 28.42 10.13 -6.47
CA ARG A 116 27.66 11.14 -7.23
C ARG A 116 26.24 10.67 -7.60
N LEU A 117 25.60 9.87 -6.74
CA LEU A 117 24.25 9.41 -6.95
C LEU A 117 23.26 10.56 -6.69
N ASN A 118 22.44 10.86 -7.67
CA ASN A 118 21.29 11.77 -7.58
C ASN A 118 20.00 11.04 -7.95
N TRP A 119 18.87 11.73 -7.85
CA TRP A 119 17.57 11.12 -8.18
C TRP A 119 17.43 10.76 -9.64
N THR A 120 18.02 11.51 -10.56
CA THR A 120 18.00 11.20 -12.00
C THR A 120 18.64 9.84 -12.27
N ARG A 121 19.74 9.52 -11.60
CA ARG A 121 20.40 8.20 -11.69
C ARG A 121 19.71 7.11 -10.90
N MET A 122 19.01 7.46 -9.80
CA MET A 122 18.30 6.49 -8.96
C MET A 122 16.97 6.06 -9.57
N ASP A 123 16.30 6.91 -10.32
CA ASP A 123 14.97 6.64 -10.87
C ASP A 123 14.93 5.39 -11.80
N PRO A 124 15.84 5.22 -12.77
CA PRO A 124 15.90 3.99 -13.56
C PRO A 124 16.11 2.74 -12.71
N ILE A 125 16.93 2.82 -11.64
CA ILE A 125 17.17 1.70 -10.72
C ILE A 125 15.87 1.34 -9.99
N THR A 126 15.17 2.34 -9.46
CA THR A 126 13.90 2.11 -8.76
C THR A 126 12.82 1.57 -9.68
N ARG A 127 12.73 2.06 -10.91
CA ARG A 127 11.78 1.55 -11.92
C ARG A 127 12.04 0.09 -12.28
N ARG A 128 13.31 -0.28 -12.44
CA ARG A 128 13.71 -1.64 -12.79
C ARG A 128 13.37 -2.65 -11.70
N TRP A 129 13.58 -2.30 -10.43
CA TRP A 129 13.55 -3.25 -9.33
C TRP A 129 12.29 -3.17 -8.47
N LEU A 130 11.71 -1.98 -8.26
CA LEU A 130 10.53 -1.83 -7.42
C LEU A 130 9.24 -1.97 -8.23
N PRO A 131 8.39 -2.98 -7.96
CA PRO A 131 7.11 -3.16 -8.64
C PRO A 131 6.24 -1.91 -8.54
N PRO A 132 5.45 -1.59 -9.58
CA PRO A 132 4.53 -0.45 -9.54
C PRO A 132 3.42 -0.67 -8.50
N ALA A 133 3.06 0.39 -7.79
CA ALA A 133 1.98 0.39 -6.83
C ALA A 133 0.63 0.44 -7.56
N ARG A 134 0.07 -0.72 -7.85
CA ARG A 134 -1.24 -0.87 -8.50
C ARG A 134 -2.15 -1.73 -7.62
N THR A 135 -3.45 -1.45 -7.66
CA THR A 135 -4.46 -2.32 -7.04
C THR A 135 -4.38 -3.71 -7.68
N ARG A 136 -4.27 -4.74 -6.86
CA ARG A 136 -4.20 -6.15 -7.29
C ARG A 136 -5.47 -6.93 -6.97
N HIS A 137 -6.22 -6.46 -5.98
CA HIS A 137 -7.43 -7.10 -5.52
C HIS A 137 -8.64 -6.26 -5.92
N PRO A 138 -9.55 -6.77 -6.74
CA PRO A 138 -10.79 -6.09 -7.08
C PRO A 138 -11.67 -5.89 -5.84
N LEU A 139 -12.67 -5.04 -5.95
CA LEU A 139 -13.69 -4.89 -4.92
C LEU A 139 -14.39 -6.24 -4.67
N PRO A 140 -14.76 -6.57 -3.43
CA PRO A 140 -15.47 -7.82 -3.11
C PRO A 140 -16.71 -8.03 -3.97
N SER A 141 -17.51 -6.99 -4.22
CA SER A 141 -18.69 -7.04 -5.08
C SER A 141 -18.36 -7.57 -6.48
N VAL A 142 -17.32 -7.02 -7.14
CA VAL A 142 -16.88 -7.46 -8.47
C VAL A 142 -16.42 -8.92 -8.46
N ARG A 143 -15.83 -9.36 -7.35
CA ARG A 143 -15.35 -10.72 -7.18
C ARG A 143 -16.50 -11.71 -6.98
N PHE A 144 -17.56 -11.31 -6.30
CA PHE A 144 -18.80 -12.09 -6.14
C PHE A 144 -19.54 -12.21 -7.47
N ASP A 145 -19.73 -11.10 -8.20
CA ASP A 145 -20.39 -11.09 -9.51
C ASP A 145 -19.71 -12.02 -10.52
N ALA A 146 -18.36 -12.07 -10.51
CA ALA A 146 -17.61 -12.96 -11.40
C ALA A 146 -17.77 -14.45 -11.03
N ARG A 147 -18.03 -14.78 -9.75
CA ARG A 147 -18.22 -16.16 -9.28
C ARG A 147 -19.66 -16.66 -9.39
N THR A 148 -20.63 -15.73 -9.36
CA THR A 148 -22.07 -16.07 -9.37
C THR A 148 -22.68 -16.00 -10.77
N ARG A 149 -22.01 -15.39 -11.75
CA ARG A 149 -22.43 -15.45 -13.16
C ARG A 149 -22.30 -16.90 -13.67
N GLY A 150 -23.37 -17.65 -13.60
CA GLY A 150 -23.47 -19.03 -14.11
C GLY A 150 -23.97 -20.10 -13.14
N ARG A 151 -24.25 -19.76 -11.89
CA ARG A 151 -24.94 -20.68 -10.98
C ARG A 151 -26.31 -20.08 -10.65
N SER A 152 -27.34 -20.60 -11.34
CA SER A 152 -28.71 -20.42 -10.86
C SER A 152 -28.80 -20.94 -9.43
N PRO A 153 -29.49 -20.26 -8.50
CA PRO A 153 -29.78 -20.83 -7.20
C PRO A 153 -30.54 -22.11 -7.45
N VAL A 154 -30.05 -23.18 -6.87
CA VAL A 154 -30.76 -24.48 -6.83
C VAL A 154 -32.15 -24.22 -6.27
N ARG A 155 -33.17 -24.68 -6.97
CA ARG A 155 -34.56 -24.65 -6.55
C ARG A 155 -34.76 -25.43 -5.25
#